data_bcb46f52ba3eaf9fe733852710aab46f
#
_entry.id   bcb46f52ba3eaf9fe733852710aab46f
#
_cell.length_a   1.000
_cell.length_b   1.000
_cell.length_c   1.000
_cell.angle_alpha   90.00
_cell.angle_beta   90.00
_cell.angle_gamma   90.00
#
_symmetry.space_group_name_H-M   'P 1'
#
loop_
_entity.id
_entity.type
_entity.pdbx_description
1 polymer ?
#
loop_
_entity_poly.entity_id
_entity_poly.type
_entity_poly.pdbx_seq_one_letter_code
_entity_poly.pdbx_strand_id
1 'polypeptide(L)'
;YYVRAFSKYGVVGDRSDENGGKIYVNPQSWAILADIVPAERLASVLGAIDGMETKEGIPLCSPPYAAYDERVGRMSGMLPGVYENGGIYNHAGCFKIMADCKLHRAEQAVGTFLKILPDGESNPSRLTTTEPYVFTNCYLKHPSVDMQVGFSWQTGTSAWGLKCYYEGILGLRRTYEGLKIEPVLPDSWKSVSAERVYRGNRLVIRYRNEQSG
;
A
#
# COMPACT_ATOMS: atom_id res chain seq x y z
N TYR A 1 13.36 11.54 -1.40
CA TYR A 1 12.91 10.26 -0.85
C TYR A 1 14.05 9.51 -0.15
N TYR A 2 13.75 8.39 0.49
CA TYR A 2 14.70 7.55 1.22
C TYR A 2 15.20 6.41 0.33
N VAL A 3 16.49 6.09 0.43
CA VAL A 3 17.08 4.93 -0.23
C VAL A 3 16.60 3.62 0.42
N ARG A 4 16.72 2.51 -0.29
CA ARG A 4 16.29 1.20 0.22
C ARG A 4 17.21 0.64 1.29
N ALA A 5 18.51 0.67 1.04
CA ALA A 5 19.51 0.09 1.93
C ALA A 5 20.91 0.60 1.61
N PHE A 6 21.80 0.39 2.58
CA PHE A 6 23.24 0.45 2.39
C PHE A 6 23.79 -0.97 2.51
N SER A 7 24.42 -1.47 1.45
CA SER A 7 25.09 -2.76 1.42
C SER A 7 26.61 -2.61 1.39
N LYS A 8 27.34 -3.69 1.54
CA LYS A 8 28.80 -3.70 1.35
C LYS A 8 29.24 -3.31 -0.08
N TYR A 9 28.30 -3.36 -1.03
CA TYR A 9 28.54 -3.01 -2.44
C TYR A 9 28.03 -1.61 -2.81
N GLY A 10 27.49 -0.85 -1.86
CA GLY A 10 27.00 0.51 -2.09
C GLY A 10 25.53 0.69 -1.72
N VAL A 11 24.98 1.83 -2.16
CA VAL A 11 23.59 2.21 -1.92
C VAL A 11 22.65 1.44 -2.86
N VAL A 12 21.49 1.08 -2.36
CA VAL A 12 20.39 0.45 -3.13
C VAL A 12 19.16 1.36 -3.03
N GLY A 13 18.50 1.60 -4.17
CA GLY A 13 17.30 2.45 -4.22
C GLY A 13 17.64 3.93 -4.36
N ASP A 14 18.67 4.25 -5.11
CA ASP A 14 19.08 5.59 -5.43
C ASP A 14 18.67 5.99 -6.86
N ARG A 15 18.50 7.31 -7.10
CA ARG A 15 18.14 7.83 -8.42
C ARG A 15 19.16 7.52 -9.51
N SER A 16 20.41 7.34 -9.15
CA SER A 16 21.51 7.01 -10.04
C SER A 16 21.55 5.53 -10.46
N ASP A 17 20.70 4.66 -9.87
CA ASP A 17 20.64 3.26 -10.26
C ASP A 17 20.16 3.10 -11.71
N GLU A 18 21.06 2.76 -12.61
CA GLU A 18 20.75 2.63 -14.05
C GLU A 18 20.02 1.32 -14.38
N ASN A 19 20.27 0.27 -13.61
CA ASN A 19 19.69 -1.06 -13.84
C ASN A 19 18.23 -1.21 -13.37
N GLY A 20 17.72 -0.26 -12.58
CA GLY A 20 16.37 -0.30 -12.01
C GLY A 20 16.38 -0.06 -10.51
N GLY A 21 15.23 -0.26 -9.86
CA GLY A 21 15.10 -0.13 -8.40
C GLY A 21 15.44 1.24 -7.83
N LYS A 22 15.19 2.30 -8.60
CA LYS A 22 15.54 3.69 -8.21
C LYS A 22 14.83 4.14 -6.95
N ILE A 23 13.61 3.65 -6.73
CA ILE A 23 12.79 3.94 -5.56
C ILE A 23 12.04 2.68 -5.12
N TYR A 24 11.82 2.57 -3.81
CA TYR A 24 11.03 1.52 -3.18
C TYR A 24 9.94 2.14 -2.30
N VAL A 25 8.74 1.56 -2.30
CA VAL A 25 7.61 2.07 -1.54
C VAL A 25 7.80 1.94 -0.03
N ASN A 26 8.37 0.83 0.44
CA ASN A 26 8.49 0.53 1.87
C ASN A 26 9.29 1.57 2.66
N PRO A 27 10.49 2.00 2.26
CA PRO A 27 11.22 3.02 3.00
C PRO A 27 10.44 4.32 3.16
N GLN A 28 9.69 4.72 2.14
CA GLN A 28 8.89 5.94 2.18
C GLN A 28 7.71 5.79 3.15
N SER A 29 6.95 4.71 3.00
CA SER A 29 5.78 4.44 3.85
C SER A 29 6.15 4.30 5.32
N TRP A 30 7.21 3.55 5.61
CA TRP A 30 7.65 3.34 6.98
C TRP A 30 8.31 4.58 7.60
N ALA A 31 8.98 5.43 6.80
CA ALA A 31 9.48 6.71 7.29
C ALA A 31 8.34 7.61 7.78
N ILE A 32 7.23 7.66 7.04
CA ILE A 32 6.02 8.40 7.44
C ILE A 32 5.38 7.77 8.69
N LEU A 33 5.21 6.45 8.71
CA LEU A 33 4.61 5.74 9.84
C LEU A 33 5.40 5.90 11.13
N ALA A 34 6.72 5.97 11.03
CA ALA A 34 7.65 6.12 12.15
C ALA A 34 7.91 7.58 12.58
N ASP A 35 7.26 8.57 11.94
CA ASP A 35 7.45 10.01 12.23
C ASP A 35 8.90 10.51 12.06
N ILE A 36 9.67 9.90 11.17
CA ILE A 36 11.08 10.29 10.94
C ILE A 36 11.29 11.19 9.71
N VAL A 37 10.20 11.54 9.00
CA VAL A 37 10.26 12.44 7.85
C VAL A 37 10.24 13.89 8.35
N PRO A 38 11.32 14.66 8.16
CA PRO A 38 11.30 16.08 8.47
C PRO A 38 10.25 16.83 7.63
N ALA A 39 9.62 17.84 8.21
CA ALA A 39 8.52 18.58 7.57
C ALA A 39 8.88 19.12 6.18
N GLU A 40 10.10 19.67 6.04
CA GLU A 40 10.63 20.22 4.78
C GLU A 40 10.86 19.16 3.70
N ARG A 41 10.91 17.88 4.06
CA ARG A 41 11.08 16.76 3.12
C ARG A 41 9.77 16.04 2.78
N LEU A 42 8.72 16.26 3.55
CA LEU A 42 7.47 15.50 3.43
C LEU A 42 6.88 15.60 2.01
N ALA A 43 6.78 16.79 1.45
CA ALA A 43 6.26 16.98 0.09
C ALA A 43 7.07 16.20 -0.97
N SER A 44 8.39 16.18 -0.83
CA SER A 44 9.27 15.43 -1.74
C SER A 44 9.11 13.90 -1.60
N VAL A 45 8.88 13.40 -0.38
CA VAL A 45 8.62 11.98 -0.13
C VAL A 45 7.26 11.57 -0.70
N LEU A 46 6.24 12.38 -0.46
CA LEU A 46 4.89 12.13 -0.99
C LEU A 46 4.85 12.15 -2.51
N GLY A 47 5.44 13.16 -3.15
CA GLY A 47 5.52 13.22 -4.60
C GLY A 47 6.26 12.02 -5.21
N ALA A 48 7.26 11.48 -4.51
CA ALA A 48 7.98 10.29 -4.94
C ALA A 48 7.13 9.02 -4.83
N ILE A 49 6.34 8.87 -3.75
CA ILE A 49 5.39 7.74 -3.59
C ILE A 49 4.28 7.84 -4.62
N ASP A 50 3.68 9.01 -4.78
CA ASP A 50 2.57 9.23 -5.71
C ASP A 50 2.99 8.95 -7.15
N GLY A 51 4.25 9.27 -7.49
CA GLY A 51 4.84 8.95 -8.80
C GLY A 51 5.05 7.45 -9.05
N MET A 52 4.98 6.60 -8.02
CA MET A 52 5.01 5.15 -8.19
C MET A 52 3.62 4.54 -8.44
N GLU A 53 2.55 5.25 -8.08
CA GLU A 53 1.19 4.70 -8.16
C GLU A 53 0.79 4.42 -9.60
N THR A 54 0.23 3.24 -9.85
CA THR A 54 -0.31 2.84 -11.15
C THR A 54 -1.83 2.66 -11.07
N LYS A 55 -2.47 2.40 -12.20
CA LYS A 55 -3.92 2.09 -12.21
C LYS A 55 -4.25 0.79 -11.46
N GLU A 56 -3.30 -0.14 -11.35
CA GLU A 56 -3.49 -1.44 -10.69
C GLU A 56 -3.08 -1.44 -9.21
N GLY A 57 -2.34 -0.44 -8.77
CA GLY A 57 -1.80 -0.33 -7.42
C GLY A 57 -0.37 0.17 -7.41
N ILE A 58 0.38 -0.11 -6.36
CA ILE A 58 1.74 0.39 -6.20
C ILE A 58 2.77 -0.73 -6.30
N PRO A 59 3.79 -0.61 -7.19
CA PRO A 59 4.87 -1.58 -7.28
C PRO A 59 5.80 -1.49 -6.05
N LEU A 60 6.45 -2.61 -5.72
CA LEU A 60 7.42 -2.61 -4.62
C LEU A 60 8.61 -1.72 -4.88
N CYS A 61 9.11 -1.72 -6.12
CA CYS A 61 10.17 -0.82 -6.59
C CYS A 61 9.87 -0.32 -8.01
N SER A 62 10.46 0.80 -8.39
CA SER A 62 10.29 1.40 -9.71
C SER A 62 11.57 2.08 -10.19
N PRO A 63 11.94 1.93 -11.48
CA PRO A 63 11.51 0.86 -12.36
C PRO A 63 11.97 -0.51 -11.86
N PRO A 64 11.41 -1.63 -12.36
CA PRO A 64 11.95 -2.95 -12.02
C PRO A 64 13.39 -3.11 -12.55
N TYR A 65 14.16 -3.97 -11.91
CA TYR A 65 15.51 -4.31 -12.37
C TYR A 65 15.46 -5.05 -13.70
N ALA A 66 16.25 -4.59 -14.67
CA ALA A 66 16.35 -5.21 -15.99
C ALA A 66 17.33 -6.39 -16.01
N ALA A 67 18.30 -6.43 -15.10
CA ALA A 67 19.31 -7.48 -14.98
C ALA A 67 19.67 -7.74 -13.52
N TYR A 68 20.33 -8.87 -13.26
CA TYR A 68 20.84 -9.21 -11.94
C TYR A 68 21.82 -8.15 -11.44
N ASP A 69 21.62 -7.71 -10.20
CA ASP A 69 22.45 -6.75 -9.48
C ASP A 69 22.93 -7.39 -8.18
N GLU A 70 24.23 -7.58 -8.02
CA GLU A 70 24.83 -8.20 -6.84
C GLU A 70 24.54 -7.43 -5.54
N ARG A 71 24.36 -6.10 -5.61
CA ARG A 71 24.01 -5.27 -4.46
C ARG A 71 22.64 -5.65 -3.89
N VAL A 72 21.74 -6.12 -4.74
CA VAL A 72 20.34 -6.45 -4.45
C VAL A 72 20.13 -7.96 -4.27
N GLY A 73 20.88 -8.75 -5.04
CA GLY A 73 20.82 -10.21 -5.00
C GLY A 73 19.57 -10.77 -5.70
N ARG A 74 19.01 -11.85 -5.15
CA ARG A 74 17.92 -12.64 -5.74
C ARG A 74 16.77 -11.83 -6.34
N MET A 75 16.37 -10.77 -5.68
CA MET A 75 15.24 -9.96 -6.12
C MET A 75 15.45 -9.41 -7.54
N SER A 76 16.62 -8.88 -7.84
CA SER A 76 16.97 -8.33 -9.16
C SER A 76 17.13 -9.41 -10.25
N GLY A 77 17.24 -10.67 -9.86
CA GLY A 77 17.28 -11.81 -10.79
C GLY A 77 15.91 -12.33 -11.21
N MET A 78 14.83 -11.82 -10.62
CA MET A 78 13.47 -12.12 -11.08
C MET A 78 13.14 -11.35 -12.36
N LEU A 79 12.19 -11.84 -13.14
CA LEU A 79 11.69 -11.10 -14.31
C LEU A 79 11.15 -9.73 -13.89
N PRO A 80 11.37 -8.67 -14.69
CA PRO A 80 10.81 -7.35 -14.44
C PRO A 80 9.29 -7.41 -14.27
N GLY A 81 8.77 -6.78 -13.22
CA GLY A 81 7.35 -6.78 -12.87
C GLY A 81 6.87 -8.03 -12.12
N VAL A 82 7.77 -8.95 -11.76
CA VAL A 82 7.41 -10.20 -11.07
C VAL A 82 7.86 -10.13 -9.61
N TYR A 83 6.93 -10.43 -8.70
CA TYR A 83 7.12 -10.42 -7.25
C TYR A 83 7.82 -9.14 -6.76
N GLU A 84 8.92 -9.28 -6.01
CA GLU A 84 9.63 -8.15 -5.45
C GLU A 84 10.33 -7.28 -6.51
N ASN A 85 10.53 -7.80 -7.72
CA ASN A 85 11.12 -7.01 -8.81
C ASN A 85 10.07 -6.17 -9.55
N GLY A 86 9.42 -5.27 -8.84
CA GLY A 86 8.48 -4.30 -9.41
C GLY A 86 7.07 -4.83 -9.66
N GLY A 87 6.71 -6.01 -9.12
CA GLY A 87 5.31 -6.44 -9.06
C GLY A 87 4.47 -5.45 -8.23
N ILE A 88 3.17 -5.36 -8.53
CA ILE A 88 2.21 -4.58 -7.74
C ILE A 88 2.04 -5.28 -6.38
N TYR A 89 2.67 -4.73 -5.35
CA TYR A 89 2.85 -5.45 -4.10
C TYR A 89 1.82 -5.04 -3.05
N ASN A 90 0.70 -5.75 -3.03
CA ASN A 90 -0.48 -5.41 -2.22
C ASN A 90 -0.17 -5.32 -0.72
N HIS A 91 0.70 -6.20 -0.20
CA HIS A 91 1.13 -6.12 1.19
C HIS A 91 1.88 -4.81 1.49
N ALA A 92 2.79 -4.38 0.61
CA ALA A 92 3.46 -3.08 0.73
C ALA A 92 2.50 -1.91 0.49
N GLY A 93 1.50 -2.09 -0.38
CA GLY A 93 0.41 -1.14 -0.59
C GLY A 93 -0.35 -0.84 0.69
N CYS A 94 -0.54 -1.83 1.56
CA CYS A 94 -1.17 -1.61 2.88
C CYS A 94 -0.36 -0.64 3.76
N PHE A 95 0.97 -0.68 3.71
CA PHE A 95 1.80 0.27 4.47
C PHE A 95 1.65 1.69 3.93
N LYS A 96 1.57 1.84 2.61
CA LYS A 96 1.28 3.13 1.97
C LYS A 96 -0.10 3.65 2.37
N ILE A 97 -1.13 2.82 2.34
CA ILE A 97 -2.49 3.20 2.78
C ILE A 97 -2.47 3.72 4.23
N MET A 98 -1.79 3.01 5.13
CA MET A 98 -1.68 3.46 6.53
C MET A 98 -0.89 4.76 6.67
N ALA A 99 0.14 4.98 5.85
CA ALA A 99 0.89 6.24 5.81
C ALA A 99 0.01 7.39 5.31
N ASP A 100 -0.79 7.17 4.27
CA ASP A 100 -1.77 8.17 3.79
C ASP A 100 -2.84 8.46 4.82
N CYS A 101 -3.38 7.44 5.49
CA CYS A 101 -4.34 7.63 6.59
C CYS A 101 -3.73 8.47 7.73
N LYS A 102 -2.48 8.22 8.10
CA LYS A 102 -1.78 9.00 9.12
C LYS A 102 -1.66 10.47 8.76
N LEU A 103 -1.54 10.78 7.49
CA LEU A 103 -1.44 12.14 6.96
C LEU A 103 -2.79 12.72 6.49
N HIS A 104 -3.91 12.06 6.79
CA HIS A 104 -5.26 12.44 6.38
C HIS A 104 -5.44 12.61 4.85
N ARG A 105 -4.71 11.83 4.05
CA ARG A 105 -4.80 11.81 2.59
C ARG A 105 -5.85 10.78 2.15
N ALA A 106 -7.12 11.09 2.39
CA ALA A 106 -8.23 10.16 2.25
C ALA A 106 -8.40 9.59 0.83
N GLU A 107 -8.33 10.44 -0.19
CA GLU A 107 -8.48 10.03 -1.59
C GLU A 107 -7.37 9.03 -2.00
N GLN A 108 -6.12 9.30 -1.60
CA GLN A 108 -5.00 8.41 -1.88
C GLN A 108 -5.09 7.09 -1.11
N ALA A 109 -5.48 7.16 0.17
CA ALA A 109 -5.63 5.97 1.00
C ALA A 109 -6.71 5.03 0.45
N VAL A 110 -7.90 5.58 0.19
CA VAL A 110 -9.04 4.81 -0.31
C VAL A 110 -8.80 4.37 -1.76
N GLY A 111 -8.24 5.24 -2.60
CA GLY A 111 -7.91 4.91 -3.98
C GLY A 111 -6.97 3.69 -4.08
N THR A 112 -5.90 3.65 -3.28
CA THR A 112 -5.00 2.47 -3.24
C THR A 112 -5.71 1.26 -2.61
N PHE A 113 -6.55 1.47 -1.57
CA PHE A 113 -7.26 0.39 -0.92
C PHE A 113 -8.22 -0.34 -1.87
N LEU A 114 -8.97 0.40 -2.68
CA LEU A 114 -9.89 -0.18 -3.67
C LEU A 114 -9.17 -1.02 -4.74
N LYS A 115 -7.93 -0.69 -5.09
CA LYS A 115 -7.11 -1.46 -6.04
C LYS A 115 -6.64 -2.81 -5.49
N ILE A 116 -6.52 -2.96 -4.17
CA ILE A 116 -6.08 -4.21 -3.54
C ILE A 116 -7.23 -5.08 -3.06
N LEU A 117 -8.47 -4.58 -3.09
CA LEU A 117 -9.64 -5.36 -2.70
C LEU A 117 -9.83 -6.54 -3.67
N PRO A 118 -10.08 -7.75 -3.15
CA PRO A 118 -10.47 -8.87 -4.00
C PRO A 118 -11.83 -8.60 -4.67
N ASP A 119 -11.95 -8.93 -5.93
CA ASP A 119 -13.11 -8.66 -6.78
C ASP A 119 -13.47 -7.18 -7.02
N GLY A 120 -12.51 -6.28 -6.79
CA GLY A 120 -12.65 -4.90 -7.21
C GLY A 120 -12.74 -4.76 -8.74
N GLU A 121 -13.26 -3.63 -9.22
CA GLU A 121 -13.34 -3.35 -10.67
C GLU A 121 -11.96 -3.37 -11.33
N SER A 122 -10.93 -2.93 -10.60
CA SER A 122 -9.54 -2.88 -11.09
C SER A 122 -8.88 -4.26 -11.14
N ASN A 123 -9.30 -5.18 -10.27
CA ASN A 123 -8.64 -6.47 -10.05
C ASN A 123 -9.66 -7.62 -9.96
N PRO A 124 -10.49 -7.84 -10.98
CA PRO A 124 -11.49 -8.89 -10.94
C PRO A 124 -10.84 -10.28 -10.99
N SER A 125 -11.42 -11.25 -10.29
CA SER A 125 -10.91 -12.62 -10.19
C SER A 125 -10.66 -13.29 -11.55
N ARG A 126 -11.48 -12.98 -12.57
CA ARG A 126 -11.26 -13.46 -13.93
C ARG A 126 -9.94 -13.00 -14.57
N LEU A 127 -9.39 -11.85 -14.14
CA LEU A 127 -8.13 -11.32 -14.61
C LEU A 127 -6.97 -11.82 -13.75
N THR A 128 -7.12 -11.75 -12.43
CA THR A 128 -6.08 -12.09 -11.47
C THR A 128 -5.90 -13.58 -11.27
N THR A 129 -6.88 -14.39 -11.68
CA THR A 129 -6.89 -15.86 -11.50
C THR A 129 -6.85 -16.29 -10.02
N THR A 130 -7.28 -15.41 -9.10
CA THR A 130 -7.39 -15.71 -7.68
C THR A 130 -8.81 -16.08 -7.30
N GLU A 131 -8.97 -16.71 -6.15
CA GLU A 131 -10.27 -17.00 -5.60
C GLU A 131 -11.01 -15.72 -5.20
N PRO A 132 -12.33 -15.65 -5.37
CA PRO A 132 -13.15 -14.53 -4.91
C PRO A 132 -12.91 -14.23 -3.42
N TYR A 133 -12.88 -12.95 -3.06
CA TYR A 133 -12.74 -12.46 -1.68
C TYR A 133 -11.43 -12.82 -0.97
N VAL A 134 -10.41 -13.27 -1.70
CA VAL A 134 -9.09 -13.56 -1.15
C VAL A 134 -8.11 -12.45 -1.46
N PHE A 135 -7.55 -11.83 -0.42
CA PHE A 135 -6.45 -10.90 -0.59
C PHE A 135 -5.19 -11.60 -1.09
N THR A 136 -4.50 -10.95 -2.00
CA THR A 136 -3.29 -11.49 -2.63
C THR A 136 -2.06 -10.74 -2.15
N ASN A 137 -0.89 -11.39 -2.27
CA ASN A 137 0.38 -10.76 -1.92
C ASN A 137 0.78 -9.69 -2.94
N CYS A 138 0.71 -10.04 -4.23
CA CYS A 138 1.02 -9.13 -5.33
C CYS A 138 0.31 -9.55 -6.62
N TYR A 139 0.19 -8.60 -7.55
CA TYR A 139 -0.14 -8.85 -8.95
C TYR A 139 1.14 -8.76 -9.78
N LEU A 140 1.31 -9.68 -10.72
CA LEU A 140 2.46 -9.73 -11.61
C LEU A 140 2.24 -8.78 -12.79
N LYS A 141 3.27 -8.03 -13.17
CA LYS A 141 3.22 -7.04 -14.27
C LYS A 141 4.25 -7.36 -15.35
N HIS A 142 4.31 -8.62 -15.77
CA HIS A 142 5.13 -9.04 -16.88
C HIS A 142 4.23 -9.50 -18.03
N PRO A 143 4.57 -9.23 -19.32
CA PRO A 143 3.70 -9.52 -20.46
C PRO A 143 3.20 -10.97 -20.56
N SER A 144 3.99 -11.93 -20.06
CA SER A 144 3.60 -13.36 -20.08
C SER A 144 2.62 -13.76 -18.95
N VAL A 145 2.44 -12.94 -17.93
CA VAL A 145 1.64 -13.25 -16.72
C VAL A 145 0.93 -12.01 -16.16
N ASP A 146 0.56 -11.08 -17.03
CA ASP A 146 0.03 -9.77 -16.61
C ASP A 146 -1.21 -9.91 -15.71
N MET A 147 -1.16 -9.23 -14.58
CA MET A 147 -2.16 -9.24 -13.50
C MET A 147 -2.43 -10.58 -12.83
N GLN A 148 -1.76 -11.65 -13.18
CA GLN A 148 -1.88 -12.89 -12.41
C GLN A 148 -1.36 -12.71 -10.98
N VAL A 149 -1.90 -13.48 -10.07
CA VAL A 149 -1.55 -13.41 -8.66
C VAL A 149 -0.24 -14.13 -8.35
N GLY A 150 0.62 -13.43 -7.64
CA GLY A 150 1.74 -14.06 -6.94
C GLY A 150 1.36 -14.31 -5.48
N PHE A 151 1.03 -15.54 -5.09
CA PHE A 151 0.58 -15.97 -3.76
C PHE A 151 -0.77 -15.38 -3.31
N SER A 152 -1.81 -16.17 -3.32
CA SER A 152 -3.13 -15.78 -2.82
C SER A 152 -3.22 -15.89 -1.29
N TRP A 153 -3.10 -17.05 -0.72
CA TRP A 153 -3.34 -17.28 0.71
C TRP A 153 -2.15 -16.95 1.63
N GLN A 154 -0.93 -17.05 1.13
CA GLN A 154 0.30 -16.83 1.89
C GLN A 154 0.72 -15.37 1.88
N THR A 155 -0.01 -14.51 2.58
CA THR A 155 0.27 -13.07 2.58
C THR A 155 -0.17 -12.38 3.86
N GLY A 156 0.58 -11.37 4.27
CA GLY A 156 0.15 -10.43 5.31
C GLY A 156 -0.90 -9.42 4.83
N THR A 157 -1.22 -9.38 3.54
CA THR A 157 -2.18 -8.42 2.98
C THR A 157 -3.54 -8.52 3.65
N SER A 158 -4.03 -9.73 3.97
CA SER A 158 -5.33 -9.93 4.60
C SER A 158 -5.44 -9.23 5.96
N ALA A 159 -4.47 -9.46 6.85
CA ALA A 159 -4.45 -8.85 8.16
C ALA A 159 -4.24 -7.32 8.08
N TRP A 160 -3.31 -6.88 7.21
CA TRP A 160 -3.05 -5.47 7.00
C TRP A 160 -4.19 -4.77 6.26
N GLY A 161 -4.87 -5.42 5.32
CA GLY A 161 -6.06 -4.89 4.64
C GLY A 161 -7.18 -4.61 5.63
N LEU A 162 -7.46 -5.54 6.54
CA LEU A 162 -8.41 -5.32 7.63
C LEU A 162 -7.98 -4.15 8.55
N LYS A 163 -6.68 -4.06 8.86
CA LYS A 163 -6.13 -2.94 9.64
C LYS A 163 -6.28 -1.62 8.90
N CYS A 164 -5.99 -1.58 7.60
CA CYS A 164 -6.19 -0.39 6.77
C CYS A 164 -7.65 0.06 6.79
N TYR A 165 -8.57 -0.88 6.64
CA TYR A 165 -10.00 -0.58 6.65
C TYR A 165 -10.47 -0.04 8.01
N TYR A 166 -10.26 -0.83 9.09
CA TYR A 166 -10.80 -0.46 10.41
C TYR A 166 -10.00 0.65 11.08
N GLU A 167 -8.67 0.52 11.16
CA GLU A 167 -7.84 1.44 11.94
C GLU A 167 -7.36 2.65 11.13
N GLY A 168 -7.21 2.48 9.82
CA GLY A 168 -6.84 3.56 8.91
C GLY A 168 -8.06 4.35 8.43
N ILE A 169 -8.82 3.80 7.50
CA ILE A 169 -9.90 4.51 6.79
C ILE A 169 -11.07 4.84 7.74
N LEU A 170 -11.61 3.86 8.45
CA LEU A 170 -12.68 4.12 9.43
C LEU A 170 -12.17 4.75 10.73
N GLY A 171 -10.87 4.73 10.97
CA GLY A 171 -10.23 5.35 12.13
C GLY A 171 -10.60 4.74 13.48
N LEU A 172 -11.01 3.49 13.51
CA LEU A 172 -11.46 2.79 14.74
C LEU A 172 -10.29 2.10 15.43
N ARG A 173 -9.54 2.82 16.24
CA ARG A 173 -8.35 2.32 16.93
C ARG A 173 -8.62 2.02 18.40
N ARG A 174 -8.16 0.86 18.83
CA ARG A 174 -8.16 0.52 20.25
C ARG A 174 -6.99 1.22 20.94
N THR A 175 -7.27 1.84 22.08
CA THR A 175 -6.26 2.42 22.97
C THR A 175 -6.46 1.87 24.38
N TYR A 176 -5.53 2.13 25.29
CA TYR A 176 -5.69 1.79 26.70
C TYR A 176 -6.88 2.51 27.33
N GLU A 177 -7.16 3.73 26.90
CA GLU A 177 -8.24 4.59 27.41
C GLU A 177 -9.61 4.22 26.84
N GLY A 178 -9.65 3.62 25.63
CA GLY A 178 -10.91 3.29 24.98
C GLY A 178 -10.82 3.04 23.49
N LEU A 179 -11.88 3.39 22.78
CA LEU A 179 -11.95 3.36 21.32
C LEU A 179 -11.76 4.79 20.80
N LYS A 180 -10.66 5.02 20.12
CA LYS A 180 -10.41 6.27 19.40
C LYS A 180 -11.08 6.21 18.02
N ILE A 181 -11.79 7.28 17.63
CA ILE A 181 -12.50 7.38 16.35
C ILE A 181 -11.95 8.59 15.60
N GLU A 182 -11.17 8.34 14.56
CA GLU A 182 -10.54 9.37 13.70
C GLU A 182 -10.62 8.92 12.24
N PRO A 183 -11.78 9.10 11.57
CA PRO A 183 -11.97 8.65 10.20
C PRO A 183 -11.11 9.43 9.21
N VAL A 184 -10.68 8.74 8.15
CA VAL A 184 -10.01 9.32 6.99
C VAL A 184 -10.82 8.92 5.76
N LEU A 185 -11.91 9.65 5.53
CA LEU A 185 -12.91 9.34 4.52
C LEU A 185 -12.84 10.36 3.37
N PRO A 186 -12.97 9.90 2.11
CA PRO A 186 -13.06 10.79 0.95
C PRO A 186 -14.22 11.78 1.05
N ASP A 187 -14.05 12.97 0.53
CA ASP A 187 -15.12 13.99 0.51
C ASP A 187 -16.35 13.54 -0.28
N SER A 188 -16.17 12.64 -1.24
CA SER A 188 -17.26 12.04 -2.02
C SER A 188 -18.17 11.13 -1.19
N TRP A 189 -17.71 10.61 -0.04
CA TRP A 189 -18.49 9.76 0.83
C TRP A 189 -19.32 10.59 1.81
N LYS A 190 -20.60 10.80 1.49
CA LYS A 190 -21.51 11.62 2.29
C LYS A 190 -21.88 11.01 3.64
N SER A 191 -21.99 9.71 3.70
CA SER A 191 -22.23 8.99 4.95
C SER A 191 -21.65 7.57 4.89
N VAL A 192 -21.12 7.13 6.01
CA VAL A 192 -20.63 5.76 6.21
C VAL A 192 -21.14 5.24 7.55
N SER A 193 -21.49 3.96 7.62
CA SER A 193 -21.79 3.30 8.88
C SER A 193 -20.93 2.07 9.06
N ALA A 194 -20.47 1.84 10.28
CA ALA A 194 -19.70 0.67 10.65
C ALA A 194 -20.29 0.04 11.91
N GLU A 195 -20.31 -1.28 11.95
CA GLU A 195 -20.65 -2.03 13.15
C GLU A 195 -19.40 -2.73 13.68
N ARG A 196 -19.21 -2.68 14.98
CA ARG A 196 -18.08 -3.33 15.64
C ARG A 196 -18.47 -3.79 17.05
N VAL A 197 -18.00 -4.98 17.40
CA VAL A 197 -18.02 -5.41 18.82
C VAL A 197 -16.78 -4.90 19.51
N TYR A 198 -16.99 -4.15 20.62
CA TYR A 198 -15.92 -3.62 21.44
C TYR A 198 -16.24 -3.85 22.93
N ARG A 199 -15.35 -4.58 23.62
CA ARG A 199 -15.53 -4.96 25.04
C ARG A 199 -16.90 -5.58 25.33
N GLY A 200 -17.36 -6.47 24.46
CA GLY A 200 -18.65 -7.17 24.58
C GLY A 200 -19.87 -6.38 24.15
N ASN A 201 -19.74 -5.11 23.81
CA ASN A 201 -20.83 -4.27 23.35
C ASN A 201 -20.82 -4.12 21.82
N ARG A 202 -21.99 -4.20 21.19
CA ARG A 202 -22.16 -3.88 19.78
C ARG A 202 -22.27 -2.37 19.59
N LEU A 203 -21.32 -1.81 18.88
CA LEU A 203 -21.30 -0.40 18.53
C LEU A 203 -21.73 -0.21 17.08
N VAL A 204 -22.63 0.74 16.85
CA VAL A 204 -23.00 1.23 15.53
C VAL A 204 -22.48 2.65 15.41
N ILE A 205 -21.48 2.84 14.56
CA ILE A 205 -20.79 4.10 14.35
C ILE A 205 -21.26 4.68 13.02
N ARG A 206 -21.76 5.91 13.04
CA ARG A 206 -22.21 6.60 11.83
C ARG A 206 -21.39 7.87 11.62
N TYR A 207 -20.75 7.93 10.47
CA TYR A 207 -20.03 9.11 10.00
C TYR A 207 -20.94 9.90 9.05
N ARG A 208 -20.97 11.19 9.19
CA ARG A 208 -21.62 12.13 8.25
C ARG A 208 -20.62 13.18 7.85
N ASN A 209 -20.46 13.39 6.55
CA ASN A 209 -19.63 14.46 6.01
C ASN A 209 -20.55 15.68 5.78
N GLU A 210 -20.44 16.67 6.64
CA GLU A 210 -21.26 17.89 6.59
C GLU A 210 -20.64 18.99 5.71
N GLN A 211 -19.45 18.77 5.16
CA GLN A 211 -18.75 19.75 4.32
C GLN A 211 -19.21 19.71 2.86
N SER A 212 -20.49 19.83 2.60
CA SER A 212 -21.00 19.99 1.25
C SER A 212 -22.14 20.99 1.25
N GLY A 213 -21.75 22.24 1.46
CA GLY A 213 -22.52 23.42 1.12
C GLY A 213 -21.80 24.20 0.03
#